data_2fd93e9ea58e9b296039491cfef09ab5
#
_entry.id   2fd93e9ea58e9b296039491cfef09ab5
#
_cell.length_a   1.000
_cell.length_b   1.000
_cell.length_c   1.000
_cell.angle_alpha   90.00
_cell.angle_beta   90.00
_cell.angle_gamma   90.00
#
_symmetry.space_group_name_H-M   'P 1'
#
loop_
_entity.id
_entity.type
_entity.pdbx_description
1 polymer ?
#
loop_
_entity_poly.entity_id
_entity_poly.type
_entity_poly.pdbx_seq_one_letter_code
_entity_poly.pdbx_strand_id
1 'polypeptide(L)'
;DKKRNLLRTALIVALVSVITILHFETSIQHHYLHQIYQRSYYVPIVLGAYWFGISGGLATSSALAVLFALHIVKDWSHHPDYAFQQYAEIPMYLVIGLLVGYLSRVQRKTRESLESAGAELSKAYRKLNDTFDQLRHADRLASLGHLSAGIAHEIRNPLASIQGAVEILG
;
A
#
# COMPACT_ATOMS: atom_id res chain seq x y z
N ASP A 1 14.28 6.62 6.34
CA ASP A 1 14.20 5.72 5.17
C ASP A 1 15.57 5.16 4.75
N LYS A 2 16.65 5.98 4.71
CA LYS A 2 17.99 5.53 4.30
C LYS A 2 18.54 4.38 5.16
N LYS A 3 18.38 4.44 6.48
CA LYS A 3 18.83 3.39 7.43
C LYS A 3 18.07 2.08 7.22
N ARG A 4 16.77 2.16 6.99
CA ARG A 4 15.90 0.99 6.71
C ARG A 4 16.27 0.32 5.38
N ASN A 5 16.52 1.11 4.34
CA ASN A 5 16.95 0.57 3.05
C ASN A 5 18.33 -0.08 3.13
N LEU A 6 19.26 0.50 3.90
CA LEU A 6 20.58 -0.10 4.14
C LEU A 6 20.46 -1.46 4.84
N LEU A 7 19.61 -1.56 5.88
CA LEU A 7 19.37 -2.82 6.57
C LEU A 7 18.76 -3.89 5.66
N ARG A 8 17.80 -3.51 4.80
CA ARG A 8 17.19 -4.43 3.82
C ARG A 8 18.20 -4.92 2.81
N THR A 9 19.02 -4.02 2.26
CA THR A 9 20.09 -4.40 1.33
C THR A 9 21.12 -5.31 2.01
N ALA A 10 21.54 -4.99 3.23
CA ALA A 10 22.47 -5.81 3.99
C ALA A 10 21.91 -7.22 4.25
N LEU A 11 20.60 -7.34 4.53
CA LEU A 11 19.94 -8.63 4.74
C LEU A 11 19.90 -9.45 3.44
N ILE A 12 19.60 -8.82 2.29
CA ILE A 12 19.62 -9.52 0.98
C ILE A 12 21.03 -10.02 0.69
N VAL A 13 22.05 -9.18 0.86
CA VAL A 13 23.45 -9.55 0.63
C VAL A 13 23.87 -10.68 1.57
N ALA A 14 23.51 -10.62 2.85
CA ALA A 14 23.81 -11.68 3.80
C ALA A 14 23.14 -13.02 3.40
N LEU A 15 21.85 -12.99 3.02
CA LEU A 15 21.14 -14.18 2.54
C LEU A 15 21.80 -14.78 1.29
N VAL A 16 22.10 -13.93 0.29
CA VAL A 16 22.80 -14.37 -0.92
C VAL A 16 24.14 -15.01 -0.56
N SER A 17 24.94 -14.38 0.29
CA SER A 17 26.25 -14.89 0.70
C SER A 17 26.14 -16.24 1.41
N VAL A 18 25.23 -16.38 2.37
CA VAL A 18 25.03 -17.64 3.11
C VAL A 18 24.58 -18.76 2.17
N ILE A 19 23.58 -18.50 1.32
CA ILE A 19 23.09 -19.50 0.37
C ILE A 19 24.20 -19.89 -0.62
N THR A 20 24.97 -18.92 -1.09
CA THR A 20 26.09 -19.19 -2.03
C THR A 20 27.17 -20.05 -1.37
N ILE A 21 27.57 -19.74 -0.14
CA ILE A 21 28.55 -20.54 0.59
C ILE A 21 28.04 -21.97 0.76
N LEU A 22 26.81 -22.15 1.25
CA LEU A 22 26.22 -23.48 1.43
C LEU A 22 26.10 -24.25 0.11
N HIS A 23 25.74 -23.56 -0.97
CA HIS A 23 25.61 -24.17 -2.29
C HIS A 23 26.97 -24.65 -2.86
N PHE A 24 28.02 -23.84 -2.68
CA PHE A 24 29.37 -24.19 -3.20
C PHE A 24 30.10 -25.21 -2.33
N GLU A 25 29.85 -25.26 -1.03
CA GLU A 25 30.44 -26.26 -0.12
C GLU A 25 29.76 -27.62 -0.23
N THR A 26 28.53 -27.66 -0.79
CA THR A 26 27.80 -28.94 -0.90
C THR A 26 28.27 -29.73 -2.08
N SER A 27 28.81 -30.96 -1.82
CA SER A 27 29.23 -31.90 -2.84
C SER A 27 28.05 -32.29 -3.75
N ILE A 28 28.33 -32.44 -5.07
CA ILE A 28 27.37 -32.88 -6.09
C ILE A 28 26.76 -34.26 -5.75
N GLN A 29 27.42 -35.09 -4.94
CA GLN A 29 26.88 -36.35 -4.46
C GLN A 29 25.61 -36.23 -3.62
N HIS A 30 25.39 -35.05 -2.98
CA HIS A 30 24.19 -34.74 -2.23
C HIS A 30 23.17 -33.95 -3.09
N HIS A 31 22.69 -34.53 -4.16
CA HIS A 31 21.79 -33.94 -5.14
C HIS A 31 20.60 -33.18 -4.50
N TYR A 32 19.97 -33.73 -3.46
CA TYR A 32 18.83 -33.08 -2.78
C TYR A 32 19.21 -31.76 -2.12
N LEU A 33 20.31 -31.71 -1.38
CA LEU A 33 20.75 -30.50 -0.71
C LEU A 33 21.17 -29.44 -1.72
N HIS A 34 21.88 -29.85 -2.77
CA HIS A 34 22.29 -28.95 -3.85
C HIS A 34 21.08 -28.28 -4.53
N GLN A 35 20.02 -29.04 -4.84
CA GLN A 35 18.77 -28.51 -5.40
C GLN A 35 18.02 -27.60 -4.43
N ILE A 36 18.01 -27.91 -3.13
CA ILE A 36 17.38 -27.05 -2.10
C ILE A 36 18.07 -25.68 -2.05
N TYR A 37 19.40 -25.65 -2.00
CA TYR A 37 20.15 -24.38 -1.98
C TYR A 37 19.98 -23.59 -3.28
N GLN A 38 19.97 -24.26 -4.42
CA GLN A 38 19.68 -23.63 -5.71
C GLN A 38 18.32 -22.94 -5.71
N ARG A 39 17.27 -23.61 -5.24
CA ARG A 39 15.92 -23.01 -5.13
C ARG A 39 15.83 -21.94 -4.04
N SER A 40 16.66 -21.99 -3.02
CA SER A 40 16.71 -20.99 -1.98
C SER A 40 17.08 -19.59 -2.49
N TYR A 41 17.70 -19.46 -3.66
CA TYR A 41 17.99 -18.18 -4.29
C TYR A 41 16.74 -17.38 -4.68
N TYR A 42 15.57 -18.01 -4.79
CA TYR A 42 14.31 -17.28 -5.00
C TYR A 42 13.95 -16.39 -3.82
N VAL A 43 14.37 -16.73 -2.60
CA VAL A 43 14.06 -15.93 -1.40
C VAL A 43 14.64 -14.51 -1.48
N PRO A 44 15.96 -14.31 -1.67
CA PRO A 44 16.52 -12.98 -1.81
C PRO A 44 15.99 -12.22 -3.05
N ILE A 45 15.65 -12.90 -4.16
CA ILE A 45 15.03 -12.29 -5.34
C ILE A 45 13.66 -11.70 -4.99
N VAL A 46 12.81 -12.49 -4.33
CA VAL A 46 11.47 -12.06 -3.90
C VAL A 46 11.56 -10.91 -2.92
N LEU A 47 12.47 -10.96 -1.93
CA LEU A 47 12.68 -9.88 -0.98
C LEU A 47 13.18 -8.60 -1.65
N GLY A 48 14.12 -8.71 -2.57
CA GLY A 48 14.62 -7.58 -3.36
C GLY A 48 13.52 -6.93 -4.19
N ALA A 49 12.73 -7.74 -4.88
CA ALA A 49 11.58 -7.31 -5.67
C ALA A 49 10.48 -6.69 -4.80
N TYR A 50 10.17 -7.27 -3.65
CA TYR A 50 9.15 -6.78 -2.74
C TYR A 50 9.52 -5.42 -2.12
N TRP A 51 10.78 -5.25 -1.67
CA TRP A 51 11.21 -4.01 -1.00
C TRP A 51 11.55 -2.88 -1.97
N PHE A 52 12.14 -3.20 -3.10
CA PHE A 52 12.67 -2.20 -4.04
C PHE A 52 11.94 -2.18 -5.40
N GLY A 53 10.89 -3.01 -5.56
CA GLY A 53 10.12 -3.11 -6.79
C GLY A 53 10.90 -3.74 -7.94
N ILE A 54 10.58 -3.35 -9.18
CA ILE A 54 11.19 -3.90 -10.40
C ILE A 54 12.73 -3.79 -10.39
N SER A 55 13.26 -2.63 -9.98
CA SER A 55 14.70 -2.42 -9.94
C SER A 55 15.42 -3.34 -8.95
N GLY A 56 14.82 -3.55 -7.77
CA GLY A 56 15.36 -4.49 -6.79
C GLY A 56 15.29 -5.93 -7.24
N GLY A 57 14.16 -6.34 -7.84
CA GLY A 57 14.00 -7.68 -8.41
C GLY A 57 15.01 -7.97 -9.51
N LEU A 58 15.15 -7.05 -10.48
CA LEU A 58 16.11 -7.19 -11.57
C LEU A 58 17.57 -7.17 -11.08
N ALA A 59 17.91 -6.25 -10.17
CA ALA A 59 19.28 -6.18 -9.64
C ALA A 59 19.67 -7.47 -8.91
N THR A 60 18.79 -7.98 -8.03
CA THR A 60 19.05 -9.20 -7.26
C THR A 60 19.10 -10.43 -8.18
N SER A 61 18.13 -10.57 -9.10
CA SER A 61 18.08 -11.72 -10.02
C SER A 61 19.25 -11.71 -11.01
N SER A 62 19.65 -10.54 -11.53
CA SER A 62 20.81 -10.43 -12.43
C SER A 62 22.12 -10.76 -11.71
N ALA A 63 22.31 -10.27 -10.48
CA ALA A 63 23.47 -10.60 -9.67
C ALA A 63 23.58 -12.10 -9.41
N LEU A 64 22.46 -12.74 -9.05
CA LEU A 64 22.38 -14.18 -8.84
C LEU A 64 22.57 -14.97 -10.14
N ALA A 65 22.00 -14.51 -11.26
CA ALA A 65 22.18 -15.13 -12.56
C ALA A 65 23.67 -15.17 -12.97
N VAL A 66 24.40 -14.07 -12.72
CA VAL A 66 25.87 -14.03 -12.98
C VAL A 66 26.63 -14.98 -12.06
N LEU A 67 26.35 -14.96 -10.74
CA LEU A 67 26.99 -15.87 -9.79
C LEU A 67 26.74 -17.34 -10.15
N PHE A 68 25.50 -17.66 -10.52
CA PHE A 68 25.11 -19.00 -10.89
C PHE A 68 25.71 -19.45 -12.24
N ALA A 69 25.75 -18.55 -13.24
CA ALA A 69 26.41 -18.83 -14.51
C ALA A 69 27.90 -19.16 -14.35
N LEU A 70 28.61 -18.44 -13.47
CA LEU A 70 30.02 -18.70 -13.14
C LEU A 70 30.18 -20.08 -12.49
N HIS A 71 29.25 -20.52 -11.65
CA HIS A 71 29.22 -21.84 -11.04
C HIS A 71 29.05 -22.93 -12.11
N ILE A 72 28.08 -22.79 -13.02
CA ILE A 72 27.83 -23.75 -14.11
C ILE A 72 29.03 -23.90 -15.01
N VAL A 73 29.70 -22.82 -15.40
CA VAL A 73 30.89 -22.87 -16.26
C VAL A 73 32.02 -23.70 -15.62
N LYS A 74 32.19 -23.61 -14.30
CA LYS A 74 33.18 -24.37 -13.55
C LYS A 74 32.86 -25.89 -13.57
N ASP A 75 31.56 -26.25 -13.47
CA ASP A 75 31.12 -27.64 -13.42
C ASP A 75 30.91 -28.28 -14.81
N TRP A 76 30.80 -27.45 -15.87
CA TRP A 76 30.56 -27.93 -17.26
C TRP A 76 31.51 -28.99 -17.76
N SER A 77 32.79 -28.89 -17.41
CA SER A 77 33.83 -29.80 -17.85
C SER A 77 33.68 -31.23 -17.30
N HIS A 78 32.91 -31.41 -16.24
CA HIS A 78 32.78 -32.68 -15.54
C HIS A 78 31.45 -33.40 -15.78
N HIS A 79 30.34 -32.66 -15.96
CA HIS A 79 28.99 -33.21 -16.08
C HIS A 79 28.08 -32.37 -17.01
N PRO A 80 28.22 -32.49 -18.35
CA PRO A 80 27.52 -31.61 -19.31
C PRO A 80 25.98 -31.75 -19.28
N ASP A 81 25.43 -32.95 -19.07
CA ASP A 81 23.97 -33.17 -19.03
C ASP A 81 23.31 -32.48 -17.83
N TYR A 82 24.00 -32.45 -16.70
CA TYR A 82 23.56 -31.77 -15.51
C TYR A 82 23.62 -30.24 -15.65
N ALA A 83 24.65 -29.74 -16.29
CA ALA A 83 24.83 -28.32 -16.56
C ALA A 83 23.67 -27.74 -17.42
N PHE A 84 23.19 -28.51 -18.41
CA PHE A 84 22.07 -28.05 -19.26
C PHE A 84 20.79 -27.81 -18.47
N GLN A 85 20.44 -28.65 -17.50
CA GLN A 85 19.27 -28.43 -16.65
C GLN A 85 19.41 -27.20 -15.77
N GLN A 86 20.63 -26.87 -15.35
CA GLN A 86 20.89 -25.68 -14.53
C GLN A 86 20.74 -24.38 -15.30
N TYR A 87 21.00 -24.32 -16.59
CA TYR A 87 20.81 -23.13 -17.40
C TYR A 87 19.36 -22.62 -17.42
N ALA A 88 18.38 -23.54 -17.28
CA ALA A 88 16.96 -23.17 -17.24
C ALA A 88 16.58 -22.30 -16.02
N GLU A 89 17.35 -22.37 -14.93
CA GLU A 89 17.11 -21.56 -13.73
C GLU A 89 17.43 -20.06 -13.92
N ILE A 90 18.41 -19.74 -14.80
CA ILE A 90 18.82 -18.35 -15.03
C ILE A 90 17.66 -17.48 -15.53
N PRO A 91 16.97 -17.85 -16.63
CA PRO A 91 15.80 -17.10 -17.06
C PRO A 91 14.68 -17.08 -16.03
N MET A 92 14.51 -18.14 -15.23
CA MET A 92 13.50 -18.19 -14.17
C MET A 92 13.78 -17.17 -13.06
N TYR A 93 15.03 -16.94 -12.65
CA TYR A 93 15.40 -15.89 -11.70
C TYR A 93 14.99 -14.51 -12.22
N LEU A 94 15.25 -14.20 -13.50
CA LEU A 94 14.89 -12.93 -14.11
C LEU A 94 13.37 -12.76 -14.22
N VAL A 95 12.67 -13.80 -14.67
CA VAL A 95 11.20 -13.77 -14.78
C VAL A 95 10.55 -13.54 -13.42
N ILE A 96 10.98 -14.26 -12.39
CA ILE A 96 10.42 -14.12 -11.04
C ILE A 96 10.75 -12.74 -10.45
N GLY A 97 12.00 -12.27 -10.61
CA GLY A 97 12.39 -10.94 -10.16
C GLY A 97 11.57 -9.84 -10.81
N LEU A 98 11.34 -9.93 -12.13
CA LEU A 98 10.50 -8.98 -12.87
C LEU A 98 9.03 -9.06 -12.45
N LEU A 99 8.46 -10.27 -12.39
CA LEU A 99 7.06 -10.50 -12.07
C LEU A 99 6.71 -9.99 -10.67
N VAL A 100 7.48 -10.42 -9.66
CA VAL A 100 7.25 -9.99 -8.27
C VAL A 100 7.49 -8.49 -8.12
N GLY A 101 8.51 -7.95 -8.79
CA GLY A 101 8.78 -6.50 -8.80
C GLY A 101 7.65 -5.68 -9.42
N TYR A 102 7.08 -6.17 -10.52
CA TYR A 102 5.91 -5.56 -11.15
C TYR A 102 4.68 -5.62 -10.23
N LEU A 103 4.37 -6.79 -9.67
CA LEU A 103 3.25 -6.95 -8.74
C LEU A 103 3.40 -6.05 -7.51
N SER A 104 4.60 -5.97 -6.94
CA SER A 104 4.89 -5.07 -5.81
C SER A 104 4.66 -3.60 -6.16
N ARG A 105 5.02 -3.19 -7.37
CA ARG A 105 4.77 -1.83 -7.86
C ARG A 105 3.28 -1.55 -8.02
N VAL A 106 2.53 -2.47 -8.63
CA VAL A 106 1.07 -2.35 -8.79
C VAL A 106 0.39 -2.26 -7.43
N GLN A 107 0.74 -3.15 -6.51
CA GLN A 107 0.18 -3.17 -5.15
C GLN A 107 0.42 -1.86 -4.40
N ARG A 108 1.62 -1.28 -4.47
CA ARG A 108 1.92 0.03 -3.86
C ARG A 108 1.06 1.14 -4.46
N LYS A 109 0.97 1.20 -5.79
CA LYS A 109 0.14 2.21 -6.47
C LYS A 109 -1.34 2.10 -6.09
N THR A 110 -1.88 0.88 -6.04
CA THR A 110 -3.26 0.63 -5.61
C THR A 110 -3.48 1.07 -4.17
N ARG A 111 -2.54 0.77 -3.27
CA ARG A 111 -2.60 1.19 -1.88
C ARG A 111 -2.59 2.72 -1.73
N GLU A 112 -1.70 3.42 -2.41
CA GLU A 112 -1.64 4.89 -2.42
C GLU A 112 -2.95 5.50 -2.94
N SER A 113 -3.53 4.93 -4.00
CA SER A 113 -4.82 5.36 -4.54
C SER A 113 -5.97 5.14 -3.54
N LEU A 114 -6.00 4.00 -2.84
CA LEU A 114 -7.00 3.71 -1.81
C LEU A 114 -6.87 4.65 -0.60
N GLU A 115 -5.64 4.94 -0.15
CA GLU A 115 -5.39 5.87 0.95
C GLU A 115 -5.85 7.30 0.57
N SER A 116 -5.58 7.73 -0.67
CA SER A 116 -6.05 9.02 -1.19
C SER A 116 -7.58 9.10 -1.27
N ALA A 117 -8.22 8.07 -1.86
CA ALA A 117 -9.69 8.01 -1.95
C ALA A 117 -10.35 7.98 -0.56
N GLY A 118 -9.76 7.26 0.40
CA GLY A 118 -10.22 7.23 1.78
C GLY A 118 -10.14 8.61 2.47
N ALA A 119 -9.06 9.35 2.22
CA ALA A 119 -8.89 10.70 2.73
C ALA A 119 -9.92 11.69 2.13
N GLU A 120 -10.17 11.61 0.82
CA GLU A 120 -11.19 12.41 0.14
C GLU A 120 -12.60 12.11 0.65
N LEU A 121 -12.94 10.83 0.80
CA LEU A 121 -14.21 10.40 1.35
C LEU A 121 -14.42 10.93 2.78
N SER A 122 -13.40 10.82 3.63
CA SER A 122 -13.45 11.36 4.99
C SER A 122 -13.69 12.88 5.01
N LYS A 123 -13.04 13.63 4.10
CA LYS A 123 -13.23 15.07 3.95
C LYS A 123 -14.65 15.42 3.47
N ALA A 124 -15.18 14.68 2.50
CA ALA A 124 -16.53 14.85 2.00
C ALA A 124 -17.57 14.58 3.11
N TYR A 125 -17.36 13.51 3.88
CA TYR A 125 -18.24 13.16 5.00
C TYR A 125 -18.27 14.25 6.10
N ARG A 126 -17.12 14.81 6.46
CA ARG A 126 -17.06 15.96 7.40
C ARG A 126 -17.83 17.15 6.88
N LYS A 127 -17.59 17.53 5.61
CA LYS A 127 -18.32 18.66 4.99
C LYS A 127 -19.83 18.45 4.97
N LEU A 128 -20.28 17.23 4.69
CA LEU A 128 -21.70 16.87 4.72
C LEU A 128 -22.27 17.06 6.13
N ASN A 129 -21.59 16.58 7.15
CA ASN A 129 -22.01 16.69 8.54
C ASN A 129 -22.10 18.16 8.99
N ASP A 130 -21.10 18.96 8.66
CA ASP A 130 -21.10 20.41 8.94
C ASP A 130 -22.28 21.12 8.25
N THR A 131 -22.60 20.71 7.01
CA THR A 131 -23.76 21.27 6.27
C THR A 131 -25.09 20.89 6.93
N PHE A 132 -25.21 19.63 7.38
CA PHE A 132 -26.39 19.18 8.13
C PHE A 132 -26.57 19.96 9.42
N ASP A 133 -25.52 20.23 10.17
CA ASP A 133 -25.59 21.02 11.39
C ASP A 133 -26.00 22.47 11.11
N GLN A 134 -25.49 23.10 10.04
CA GLN A 134 -25.92 24.43 9.59
C GLN A 134 -27.39 24.44 9.20
N LEU A 135 -27.89 23.46 8.46
CA LEU A 135 -29.30 23.35 8.09
C LEU A 135 -30.20 23.21 9.33
N ARG A 136 -29.80 22.37 10.30
CA ARG A 136 -30.55 22.22 11.56
C ARG A 136 -30.60 23.52 12.35
N HIS A 137 -29.50 24.30 12.38
CA HIS A 137 -29.50 25.62 13.01
C HIS A 137 -30.42 26.61 12.30
N ALA A 138 -30.36 26.67 10.96
CA ALA A 138 -31.22 27.50 10.14
C ALA A 138 -32.72 27.18 10.34
N ASP A 139 -33.08 25.89 10.35
CA ASP A 139 -34.44 25.41 10.57
C ASP A 139 -34.97 25.80 11.96
N ARG A 140 -34.14 25.68 13.00
CA ARG A 140 -34.50 26.12 14.36
C ARG A 140 -34.75 27.64 14.42
N LEU A 141 -33.89 28.43 13.77
CA LEU A 141 -34.06 29.89 13.72
C LEU A 141 -35.33 30.29 12.95
N ALA A 142 -35.62 29.62 11.83
CA ALA A 142 -36.85 29.85 11.08
C ALA A 142 -38.08 29.50 11.89
N SER A 143 -38.08 28.38 12.60
CA SER A 143 -39.17 27.98 13.50
C SER A 143 -39.40 28.97 14.63
N LEU A 144 -38.33 29.47 15.25
CA LEU A 144 -38.41 30.53 16.27
C LEU A 144 -38.93 31.84 15.69
N GLY A 145 -38.55 32.22 14.47
CA GLY A 145 -39.06 33.39 13.76
C GLY A 145 -40.54 33.31 13.51
N HIS A 146 -41.05 32.18 13.04
CA HIS A 146 -42.49 31.95 12.84
C HIS A 146 -43.29 32.02 14.15
N LEU A 147 -42.79 31.37 15.21
CA LEU A 147 -43.43 31.45 16.53
C LEU A 147 -43.46 32.85 17.08
N SER A 148 -42.36 33.60 16.97
CA SER A 148 -42.28 34.99 17.45
C SER A 148 -43.25 35.92 16.71
N ALA A 149 -43.40 35.76 15.39
CA ALA A 149 -44.36 36.53 14.59
C ALA A 149 -45.81 36.18 14.99
N GLY A 150 -46.12 34.89 15.22
CA GLY A 150 -47.45 34.48 15.73
C GLY A 150 -47.78 35.09 17.08
N ILE A 151 -46.85 34.99 18.04
CA ILE A 151 -47.03 35.58 19.40
C ILE A 151 -47.19 37.10 19.32
N ALA A 152 -46.40 37.80 18.48
CA ALA A 152 -46.53 39.25 18.30
C ALA A 152 -47.92 39.64 17.79
N HIS A 153 -48.49 38.88 16.86
CA HIS A 153 -49.86 39.10 16.38
C HIS A 153 -50.91 38.81 17.46
N GLU A 154 -50.76 37.73 18.22
CA GLU A 154 -51.68 37.38 19.30
C GLU A 154 -51.62 38.34 20.46
N ILE A 155 -50.48 38.97 20.74
CA ILE A 155 -50.38 40.06 21.76
C ILE A 155 -50.92 41.38 21.25
N ARG A 156 -50.69 41.69 19.97
CA ARG A 156 -51.19 42.98 19.38
C ARG A 156 -52.73 43.08 19.37
N ASN A 157 -53.42 41.95 19.12
CA ASN A 157 -54.91 41.96 19.04
C ASN A 157 -55.60 42.36 20.34
N PRO A 158 -55.27 41.75 21.52
CA PRO A 158 -55.90 42.21 22.77
C PRO A 158 -55.45 43.60 23.15
N LEU A 159 -54.21 44.03 22.89
CA LEU A 159 -53.75 45.41 23.14
C LEU A 159 -54.53 46.45 22.32
N ALA A 160 -54.79 46.20 21.05
CA ALA A 160 -55.57 47.02 20.17
C ALA A 160 -57.05 47.13 20.67
N SER A 161 -57.58 45.99 21.17
CA SER A 161 -58.94 46.00 21.77
C SER A 161 -59.03 46.85 23.06
N ILE A 162 -58.00 46.74 23.92
CA ILE A 162 -57.93 47.58 25.16
C ILE A 162 -57.78 49.04 24.81
N GLN A 163 -56.89 49.35 23.83
CA GLN A 163 -56.67 50.73 23.41
C GLN A 163 -57.93 51.37 22.83
N GLY A 164 -58.69 50.65 21.98
CA GLY A 164 -59.98 51.11 21.46
C GLY A 164 -61.03 51.28 22.54
N ALA A 165 -61.05 50.42 23.58
CA ALA A 165 -61.97 50.59 24.71
C ALA A 165 -61.63 51.81 25.56
N VAL A 166 -60.39 52.14 25.77
CA VAL A 166 -59.93 53.34 26.49
C VAL A 166 -60.24 54.59 25.71
N GLU A 167 -60.11 54.62 24.39
CA GLU A 167 -60.46 55.78 23.55
C GLU A 167 -61.98 56.06 23.52
N ILE A 168 -62.81 55.06 23.75
CA ILE A 168 -64.28 55.26 23.82
C ILE A 168 -64.72 55.79 25.18
N LEU A 169 -63.95 55.59 26.24
CA LEU A 169 -64.29 55.97 27.61
C LEU A 169 -63.68 57.28 28.04
N GLY A 170 -62.77 57.84 27.26
CA GLY A 170 -62.15 59.16 27.51
C GLY A 170 -62.71 60.22 26.60
#